data_9a1c6b1205c18d470b9a89227a391a1d
#
_entry.id   9a1c6b1205c18d470b9a89227a391a1d
#
_cell.length_a   1.000
_cell.length_b   1.000
_cell.length_c   1.000
_cell.angle_alpha   90.00
_cell.angle_beta   90.00
_cell.angle_gamma   90.00
#
_symmetry.space_group_name_H-M   'P 1'
#
loop_
_entity.id
_entity.type
_entity.pdbx_description
1 polymer ?
#
loop_
_entity_poly.entity_id
_entity_poly.type
_entity_poly.pdbx_seq_one_letter_code
_entity_poly.pdbx_strand_id
1 'polypeptide(L)'
;MKNRIIYLHGFASGPTSRKAHFFAERLRNCNRTLETPDLTAGDFERLTIDSQLNVLEQLLRSEPATLIGSSLGGYLAALYASRHPEINRLVLLAPAFGFTNHWKQTLSREALDRWRTDGTLSVYHYGEQRMRQLGYGIVEESECWPAEPASQHATHIFHGLQDTVVPAEVSRAYAVRNPRVNLTLVNSDHELTSALDEIWEGCRTELLI
;
A
#
# COMPACT_ATOMS: atom_id res chain seq x y z
N MET A 1 19.26 -0.25 -18.04
CA MET A 1 18.76 -1.37 -17.18
C MET A 1 17.24 -1.36 -17.31
N LYS A 2 16.59 -2.54 -17.30
CA LYS A 2 15.12 -2.58 -17.32
C LYS A 2 14.60 -2.03 -15.99
N ASN A 3 13.63 -1.12 -16.02
CA ASN A 3 12.96 -0.58 -14.83
C ASN A 3 12.33 -1.72 -14.01
N ARG A 4 12.70 -1.87 -12.74
CA ARG A 4 12.10 -2.85 -11.82
C ARG A 4 10.67 -2.44 -11.49
N ILE A 5 9.77 -3.41 -11.33
CA ILE A 5 8.38 -3.15 -10.94
C ILE A 5 8.11 -3.97 -9.68
N ILE A 6 7.73 -3.29 -8.60
CA ILE A 6 7.56 -3.90 -7.29
C ILE A 6 6.14 -3.66 -6.80
N TYR A 7 5.50 -4.71 -6.33
CA TYR A 7 4.15 -4.66 -5.77
C TYR A 7 4.17 -4.77 -4.24
N LEU A 8 3.59 -3.79 -3.58
CA LEU A 8 3.47 -3.71 -2.13
C LEU A 8 2.03 -4.05 -1.72
N HIS A 9 1.89 -5.18 -1.03
CA HIS A 9 0.57 -5.65 -0.59
C HIS A 9 0.01 -4.83 0.59
N GLY A 10 -1.31 -4.91 0.79
CA GLY A 10 -2.00 -4.25 1.89
C GLY A 10 -1.79 -4.95 3.24
N PHE A 11 -2.35 -4.33 4.29
CA PHE A 11 -2.35 -4.88 5.64
C PHE A 11 -3.01 -6.26 5.70
N ALA A 12 -2.44 -7.15 6.52
CA ALA A 12 -2.90 -8.53 6.70
C ALA A 12 -3.11 -9.33 5.41
N SER A 13 -2.41 -8.95 4.34
CA SER A 13 -2.38 -9.59 3.04
C SER A 13 -1.00 -10.23 2.81
N GLY A 14 -0.62 -10.54 1.56
CA GLY A 14 0.67 -11.13 1.25
C GLY A 14 1.06 -11.03 -0.22
N PRO A 15 2.27 -11.53 -0.57
CA PRO A 15 2.82 -11.51 -1.93
C PRO A 15 1.94 -12.23 -2.97
N THR A 16 1.12 -13.17 -2.53
CA THR A 16 0.23 -13.99 -3.37
C THR A 16 -1.19 -13.45 -3.44
N SER A 17 -1.41 -12.17 -3.11
CA SER A 17 -2.72 -11.54 -3.18
C SER A 17 -3.29 -11.56 -4.60
N ARG A 18 -4.63 -11.52 -4.73
CA ARG A 18 -5.32 -11.52 -6.03
C ARG A 18 -4.83 -10.40 -6.95
N LYS A 19 -4.62 -9.20 -6.40
CA LYS A 19 -4.10 -8.06 -7.17
C LYS A 19 -2.65 -8.30 -7.62
N ALA A 20 -1.79 -8.85 -6.76
CA ALA A 20 -0.41 -9.19 -7.12
C ALA A 20 -0.37 -10.21 -8.27
N HIS A 21 -1.17 -11.27 -8.20
CA HIS A 21 -1.29 -12.26 -9.27
C HIS A 21 -1.75 -11.63 -10.59
N PHE A 22 -2.78 -10.80 -10.55
CA PHE A 22 -3.29 -10.11 -11.74
C PHE A 22 -2.20 -9.28 -12.42
N PHE A 23 -1.53 -8.40 -11.68
CA PHE A 23 -0.46 -7.57 -12.25
C PHE A 23 0.73 -8.40 -12.73
N ALA A 24 1.11 -9.47 -12.01
CA ALA A 24 2.18 -10.36 -12.43
C ALA A 24 1.88 -11.05 -13.77
N GLU A 25 0.63 -11.51 -13.97
CA GLU A 25 0.20 -12.11 -15.21
C GLU A 25 0.21 -11.10 -16.37
N ARG A 26 -0.38 -9.92 -16.17
CA ARG A 26 -0.41 -8.86 -17.19
C ARG A 26 0.97 -8.40 -17.60
N LEU A 27 1.88 -8.20 -16.65
CA LEU A 27 3.26 -7.81 -16.91
C LEU A 27 4.04 -8.93 -17.62
N ARG A 28 3.83 -10.20 -17.24
CA ARG A 28 4.46 -11.34 -17.93
C ARG A 28 4.07 -11.40 -19.41
N ASN A 29 2.81 -11.12 -19.74
CA ASN A 29 2.34 -11.04 -21.12
C ASN A 29 3.00 -9.89 -21.93
N CYS A 30 3.61 -8.92 -21.21
CA CYS A 30 4.41 -7.82 -21.79
C CYS A 30 5.93 -8.04 -21.64
N ASN A 31 6.38 -9.28 -21.35
CA ASN A 31 7.78 -9.63 -21.09
C ASN A 31 8.44 -8.81 -19.96
N ARG A 32 7.65 -8.47 -18.93
CA ARG A 32 8.08 -7.79 -17.70
C ARG A 32 7.87 -8.70 -16.48
N THR A 33 8.63 -8.46 -15.44
CA THR A 33 8.52 -9.20 -14.19
C THR A 33 8.02 -8.28 -13.08
N LEU A 34 7.14 -8.79 -12.22
CA LEU A 34 6.72 -8.16 -10.99
C LEU A 34 7.43 -8.80 -9.82
N GLU A 35 8.04 -8.00 -8.97
CA GLU A 35 8.58 -8.43 -7.68
C GLU A 35 7.54 -8.15 -6.58
N THR A 36 7.30 -9.11 -5.72
CA THR A 36 6.29 -9.03 -4.66
C THR A 36 6.92 -9.44 -3.32
N PRO A 37 7.61 -8.53 -2.62
CA PRO A 37 8.21 -8.85 -1.34
C PRO A 37 7.15 -9.16 -0.28
N ASP A 38 7.50 -10.02 0.68
CA ASP A 38 6.77 -10.16 1.92
C ASP A 38 7.13 -9.00 2.85
N LEU A 39 6.20 -8.04 2.99
CA LEU A 39 6.40 -6.85 3.82
C LEU A 39 6.42 -7.14 5.32
N THR A 40 6.01 -8.34 5.73
CA THR A 40 6.07 -8.74 7.15
C THR A 40 7.44 -9.27 7.56
N ALA A 41 8.31 -9.57 6.58
CA ALA A 41 9.57 -10.28 6.81
C ALA A 41 9.41 -11.55 7.67
N GLY A 42 8.23 -12.19 7.63
CA GLY A 42 7.88 -13.36 8.43
C GLY A 42 7.44 -13.07 9.88
N ASP A 43 7.45 -11.82 10.33
CA ASP A 43 7.07 -11.43 11.70
C ASP A 43 5.91 -10.43 11.70
N PHE A 44 4.71 -10.94 11.47
CA PHE A 44 3.50 -10.11 11.46
C PHE A 44 3.17 -9.51 12.83
N GLU A 45 3.54 -10.18 13.93
CA GLU A 45 3.26 -9.70 15.27
C GLU A 45 4.04 -8.42 15.59
N ARG A 46 5.29 -8.34 15.12
CA ARG A 46 6.13 -7.14 15.31
C ARG A 46 6.12 -6.19 14.12
N LEU A 47 5.07 -6.26 13.31
CA LEU A 47 4.93 -5.40 12.14
C LEU A 47 4.89 -3.92 12.55
N THR A 48 5.75 -3.10 11.94
CA THR A 48 5.77 -1.65 12.06
C THR A 48 5.92 -1.00 10.68
N ILE A 49 5.83 0.31 10.59
CA ILE A 49 6.13 1.02 9.33
C ILE A 49 7.61 0.89 8.99
N ASP A 50 8.50 1.06 9.99
CA ASP A 50 9.95 0.93 9.79
C ASP A 50 10.35 -0.47 9.35
N SER A 51 9.77 -1.52 9.96
CA SER A 51 10.08 -2.89 9.55
C SER A 51 9.75 -3.14 8.08
N GLN A 52 8.62 -2.61 7.60
CA GLN A 52 8.19 -2.72 6.20
C GLN A 52 9.06 -1.86 5.26
N LEU A 53 9.42 -0.63 5.66
CA LEU A 53 10.34 0.22 4.90
C LEU A 53 11.73 -0.41 4.79
N ASN A 54 12.21 -1.08 5.85
CA ASN A 54 13.47 -1.80 5.84
C ASN A 54 13.48 -2.96 4.83
N VAL A 55 12.35 -3.65 4.62
CA VAL A 55 12.23 -4.64 3.54
C VAL A 55 12.47 -4.00 2.18
N LEU A 56 11.89 -2.81 1.93
CA LEU A 56 12.07 -2.09 0.68
C LEU A 56 13.51 -1.60 0.51
N GLU A 57 14.12 -1.08 1.57
CA GLU A 57 15.52 -0.62 1.56
C GLU A 57 16.48 -1.75 1.17
N GLN A 58 16.31 -2.93 1.80
CA GLN A 58 17.13 -4.10 1.50
C GLN A 58 16.91 -4.64 0.08
N LEU A 59 15.66 -4.56 -0.42
CA LEU A 59 15.31 -5.03 -1.75
C LEU A 59 15.81 -4.09 -2.86
N LEU A 60 15.63 -2.79 -2.68
CA LEU A 60 15.88 -1.78 -3.72
C LEU A 60 17.33 -1.28 -3.73
N ARG A 61 17.95 -1.13 -2.57
CA ARG A 61 19.36 -0.67 -2.44
C ARG A 61 19.62 0.59 -3.27
N SER A 62 18.68 1.53 -3.25
CA SER A 62 18.69 2.76 -4.06
C SER A 62 18.66 2.53 -5.58
N GLU A 63 18.21 1.37 -6.05
CA GLU A 63 18.00 1.12 -7.47
C GLU A 63 16.69 1.73 -7.97
N PRO A 64 16.65 2.28 -9.21
CA PRO A 64 15.42 2.80 -9.79
C PRO A 64 14.33 1.74 -9.91
N ALA A 65 13.11 2.09 -9.50
CA ALA A 65 11.96 1.20 -9.59
C ALA A 65 10.64 1.98 -9.79
N THR A 66 9.63 1.27 -10.30
CA THR A 66 8.23 1.67 -10.25
C THR A 66 7.55 0.87 -9.14
N LEU A 67 6.82 1.54 -8.25
CA LEU A 67 6.12 0.89 -7.16
C LEU A 67 4.62 0.85 -7.45
N ILE A 68 4.02 -0.33 -7.31
CA ILE A 68 2.57 -0.53 -7.27
C ILE A 68 2.22 -0.82 -5.81
N GLY A 69 1.40 0.00 -5.16
CA GLY A 69 1.05 -0.20 -3.76
C GLY A 69 -0.45 -0.26 -3.52
N SER A 70 -0.93 -1.24 -2.76
CA SER A 70 -2.34 -1.40 -2.43
C SER A 70 -2.62 -1.11 -0.96
N SER A 71 -3.59 -0.26 -0.67
CA SER A 71 -4.01 0.08 0.70
C SER A 71 -2.82 0.55 1.54
N LEU A 72 -2.47 -0.13 2.65
CA LEU A 72 -1.26 0.16 3.43
C LEU A 72 0.01 0.12 2.57
N GLY A 73 0.13 -0.84 1.63
CA GLY A 73 1.22 -0.88 0.67
C GLY A 73 1.28 0.36 -0.23
N GLY A 74 0.13 0.99 -0.52
CA GLY A 74 0.04 2.28 -1.22
C GLY A 74 0.59 3.44 -0.40
N TYR A 75 0.27 3.48 0.89
CA TYR A 75 0.87 4.43 1.81
C TYR A 75 2.39 4.24 1.92
N LEU A 76 2.86 2.99 2.09
CA LEU A 76 4.29 2.66 2.16
C LEU A 76 5.03 3.05 0.87
N ALA A 77 4.43 2.81 -0.30
CA ALA A 77 5.02 3.22 -1.58
C ALA A 77 5.22 4.73 -1.65
N ALA A 78 4.20 5.51 -1.26
CA ALA A 78 4.30 6.98 -1.23
C ALA A 78 5.33 7.46 -0.19
N LEU A 79 5.33 6.84 1.00
CA LEU A 79 6.26 7.18 2.08
C LEU A 79 7.70 6.86 1.69
N TYR A 80 7.97 5.70 1.12
CA TYR A 80 9.29 5.32 0.63
C TYR A 80 9.77 6.29 -0.45
N ALA A 81 8.94 6.52 -1.48
CA ALA A 81 9.27 7.40 -2.59
C ALA A 81 9.51 8.85 -2.16
N SER A 82 8.83 9.35 -1.11
CA SER A 82 9.06 10.72 -0.63
C SER A 82 10.49 10.98 -0.14
N ARG A 83 11.26 9.92 0.13
CA ARG A 83 12.64 9.93 0.63
C ARG A 83 13.65 9.39 -0.37
N HIS A 84 13.18 8.82 -1.49
CA HIS A 84 13.97 8.10 -2.49
C HIS A 84 13.72 8.67 -3.90
N PRO A 85 14.52 9.67 -4.32
CA PRO A 85 14.34 10.34 -5.62
C PRO A 85 14.58 9.42 -6.82
N GLU A 86 15.24 8.27 -6.62
CA GLU A 86 15.46 7.24 -7.64
C GLU A 86 14.20 6.46 -8.01
N ILE A 87 13.12 6.54 -7.24
CA ILE A 87 11.84 5.93 -7.61
C ILE A 87 11.27 6.66 -8.83
N ASN A 88 11.01 5.93 -9.89
CA ASN A 88 10.57 6.49 -11.15
C ASN A 88 9.12 6.95 -11.10
N ARG A 89 8.25 6.11 -10.52
CA ARG A 89 6.80 6.29 -10.60
C ARG A 89 6.04 5.49 -9.55
N LEU A 90 4.83 5.93 -9.24
CA LEU A 90 3.91 5.25 -8.33
C LEU A 90 2.57 4.93 -9.01
N VAL A 91 2.06 3.72 -8.80
CA VAL A 91 0.67 3.34 -9.06
C VAL A 91 0.05 2.92 -7.72
N LEU A 92 -0.91 3.68 -7.22
CA LEU A 92 -1.48 3.47 -5.89
C LEU A 92 -2.93 3.01 -6.00
N LEU A 93 -3.26 1.93 -5.33
CA LEU A 93 -4.57 1.26 -5.35
C LEU A 93 -5.24 1.48 -3.99
N ALA A 94 -6.20 2.39 -3.92
CA ALA A 94 -6.90 2.78 -2.69
C ALA A 94 -5.91 3.02 -1.52
N PRO A 95 -4.93 3.93 -1.65
CA PRO A 95 -3.86 4.09 -0.64
C PRO A 95 -4.45 4.51 0.71
N ALA A 96 -4.02 3.83 1.78
CA ALA A 96 -4.50 4.06 3.14
C ALA A 96 -3.76 5.22 3.82
N PHE A 97 -3.79 6.42 3.23
CA PHE A 97 -3.24 7.62 3.86
C PHE A 97 -3.94 7.90 5.19
N GLY A 98 -3.16 8.16 6.23
CA GLY A 98 -3.69 8.40 7.57
C GLY A 98 -4.31 7.18 8.25
N PHE A 99 -3.92 5.95 7.87
CA PHE A 99 -4.52 4.68 8.33
C PHE A 99 -4.60 4.56 9.86
N THR A 100 -3.62 5.06 10.59
CA THR A 100 -3.61 5.00 12.05
C THR A 100 -4.73 5.85 12.66
N ASN A 101 -4.97 7.04 12.08
CA ASN A 101 -6.08 7.89 12.52
C ASN A 101 -7.41 7.20 12.24
N HIS A 102 -7.53 6.52 11.12
CA HIS A 102 -8.72 5.75 10.79
C HIS A 102 -8.95 4.60 11.78
N TRP A 103 -7.92 3.83 12.13
CA TRP A 103 -8.02 2.79 13.15
C TRP A 103 -8.45 3.34 14.51
N LYS A 104 -7.90 4.47 14.94
CA LYS A 104 -8.30 5.13 16.19
C LYS A 104 -9.75 5.59 16.18
N GLN A 105 -10.32 5.87 15.01
CA GLN A 105 -11.72 6.25 14.87
C GLN A 105 -12.67 5.06 14.78
N THR A 106 -12.23 3.93 14.21
CA THR A 106 -13.06 2.74 13.99
C THR A 106 -13.07 1.79 15.17
N LEU A 107 -11.96 1.70 15.93
CA LEU A 107 -11.90 0.92 17.14
C LEU A 107 -12.49 1.72 18.32
N SER A 108 -13.23 1.05 19.21
CA SER A 108 -13.67 1.69 20.44
C SER A 108 -12.46 2.06 21.31
N ARG A 109 -12.65 3.08 22.16
CA ARG A 109 -11.59 3.51 23.09
C ARG A 109 -11.12 2.35 23.97
N GLU A 110 -12.05 1.53 24.46
CA GLU A 110 -11.76 0.36 25.29
C GLU A 110 -10.97 -0.71 24.52
N ALA A 111 -11.21 -0.87 23.21
CA ALA A 111 -10.46 -1.79 22.36
C ALA A 111 -9.03 -1.30 22.14
N LEU A 112 -8.84 -0.01 21.92
CA LEU A 112 -7.51 0.61 21.78
C LEU A 112 -6.72 0.53 23.11
N ASP A 113 -7.37 0.85 24.24
CA ASP A 113 -6.73 0.79 25.55
C ASP A 113 -6.34 -0.65 25.92
N ARG A 114 -7.18 -1.64 25.61
CA ARG A 114 -6.83 -3.06 25.74
C ARG A 114 -5.67 -3.45 24.86
N TRP A 115 -5.69 -3.12 23.56
CA TRP A 115 -4.59 -3.42 22.66
C TRP A 115 -3.26 -2.85 23.17
N ARG A 116 -3.29 -1.61 23.68
CA ARG A 116 -2.11 -0.98 24.29
C ARG A 116 -1.64 -1.71 25.55
N THR A 117 -2.56 -2.12 26.43
CA THR A 117 -2.25 -2.77 27.71
C THR A 117 -1.78 -4.22 27.50
N ASP A 118 -2.47 -4.97 26.65
CA ASP A 118 -2.19 -6.38 26.38
C ASP A 118 -1.00 -6.54 25.39
N GLY A 119 -0.63 -5.45 24.72
CA GLY A 119 0.46 -5.40 23.75
C GLY A 119 0.13 -5.96 22.37
N THR A 120 -0.94 -6.76 22.25
CA THR A 120 -1.35 -7.38 20.98
C THR A 120 -2.85 -7.32 20.76
N LEU A 121 -3.24 -7.28 19.45
CA LEU A 121 -4.61 -7.39 18.96
C LEU A 121 -4.72 -8.57 18.01
N SER A 122 -5.75 -9.40 18.20
CA SER A 122 -6.04 -10.49 17.26
C SER A 122 -6.75 -9.96 16.02
N VAL A 123 -6.13 -10.13 14.83
CA VAL A 123 -6.65 -9.70 13.54
C VAL A 123 -6.68 -10.86 12.57
N TYR A 124 -7.64 -10.84 11.63
CA TYR A 124 -7.71 -11.85 10.58
C TYR A 124 -6.69 -11.54 9.48
N HIS A 125 -5.78 -12.49 9.21
CA HIS A 125 -4.77 -12.38 8.16
C HIS A 125 -5.28 -13.06 6.89
N TYR A 126 -5.70 -12.26 5.91
CA TYR A 126 -6.31 -12.74 4.67
C TYR A 126 -5.37 -13.61 3.83
N GLY A 127 -4.09 -13.28 3.79
CA GLY A 127 -3.09 -14.06 3.06
C GLY A 127 -2.84 -15.44 3.66
N GLU A 128 -2.96 -15.59 5.00
CA GLU A 128 -2.78 -16.86 5.72
C GLU A 128 -4.11 -17.54 6.08
N GLN A 129 -5.24 -16.87 5.86
CA GLN A 129 -6.60 -17.35 6.18
C GLN A 129 -6.78 -17.78 7.63
N ARG A 130 -6.16 -17.07 8.58
CA ARG A 130 -6.22 -17.34 10.03
C ARG A 130 -6.09 -16.07 10.85
N MET A 131 -6.43 -16.19 12.14
CA MET A 131 -6.16 -15.12 13.10
C MET A 131 -4.67 -15.05 13.41
N ARG A 132 -4.15 -13.82 13.49
CA ARG A 132 -2.76 -13.51 13.86
C ARG A 132 -2.77 -12.44 14.94
N GLN A 133 -1.74 -12.43 15.78
CA GLN A 133 -1.51 -11.33 16.72
C GLN A 133 -0.79 -10.20 16.02
N LEU A 134 -1.20 -8.96 16.32
CA LEU A 134 -0.58 -7.73 15.85
C LEU A 134 -0.17 -6.89 17.05
N GLY A 135 1.09 -6.56 17.17
CA GLY A 135 1.63 -5.73 18.24
C GLY A 135 1.16 -4.28 18.17
N TYR A 136 1.06 -3.61 19.32
CA TYR A 136 0.66 -2.20 19.38
C TYR A 136 1.72 -1.25 18.79
N GLY A 137 2.96 -1.71 18.62
CA GLY A 137 4.08 -0.94 18.05
C GLY A 137 3.79 -0.32 16.68
N ILE A 138 2.94 -0.94 15.85
CA ILE A 138 2.55 -0.35 14.56
C ILE A 138 1.79 0.98 14.74
N VAL A 139 1.01 1.11 15.82
CA VAL A 139 0.27 2.34 16.14
C VAL A 139 1.23 3.42 16.66
N GLU A 140 2.09 3.06 17.62
CA GLU A 140 3.04 3.99 18.24
C GLU A 140 4.02 4.57 17.20
N GLU A 141 4.61 3.69 16.41
CA GLU A 141 5.60 4.10 15.42
C GLU A 141 4.99 4.90 14.26
N SER A 142 3.77 4.53 13.83
CA SER A 142 3.11 5.24 12.73
C SER A 142 2.83 6.72 13.04
N GLU A 143 2.79 7.12 14.32
CA GLU A 143 2.67 8.51 14.73
C GLU A 143 3.93 9.34 14.42
N CYS A 144 5.08 8.68 14.25
CA CYS A 144 6.34 9.33 13.86
C CYS A 144 6.41 9.62 12.36
N TRP A 145 5.48 9.07 11.57
CA TRP A 145 5.48 9.19 10.13
C TRP A 145 4.38 10.14 9.63
N PRO A 146 4.62 10.88 8.52
CA PRO A 146 3.58 11.74 7.95
C PRO A 146 2.38 10.91 7.50
N ALA A 147 1.19 11.29 7.94
CA ALA A 147 -0.05 10.62 7.53
C ALA A 147 -0.26 10.65 6.01
N GLU A 148 0.22 11.71 5.36
CA GLU A 148 0.18 11.94 3.92
C GLU A 148 1.57 12.36 3.44
N PRO A 149 2.39 11.41 2.92
CA PRO A 149 3.73 11.74 2.41
C PRO A 149 3.65 12.64 1.18
N ALA A 150 4.47 13.68 1.10
CA ALA A 150 4.51 14.56 -0.07
C ALA A 150 5.00 13.79 -1.31
N SER A 151 4.27 13.89 -2.43
CA SER A 151 4.67 13.25 -3.67
C SER A 151 5.51 14.19 -4.55
N GLN A 152 6.73 13.75 -4.88
CA GLN A 152 7.59 14.38 -5.89
C GLN A 152 7.63 13.60 -7.20
N HIS A 153 6.99 12.43 -7.24
CA HIS A 153 6.99 11.48 -8.34
C HIS A 153 5.70 11.54 -9.13
N ALA A 154 5.77 11.19 -10.42
CA ALA A 154 4.59 10.93 -11.21
C ALA A 154 3.81 9.78 -10.53
N THR A 155 2.60 10.06 -10.10
CA THR A 155 1.78 9.14 -9.31
C THR A 155 0.39 9.01 -9.94
N HIS A 156 -0.06 7.78 -10.13
CA HIS A 156 -1.44 7.50 -10.53
C HIS A 156 -2.15 6.76 -9.40
N ILE A 157 -3.23 7.34 -8.89
CA ILE A 157 -4.07 6.72 -7.87
C ILE A 157 -5.34 6.20 -8.53
N PHE A 158 -5.69 4.95 -8.25
CA PHE A 158 -7.00 4.36 -8.54
C PHE A 158 -7.73 4.13 -7.22
N HIS A 159 -8.97 4.63 -7.11
CA HIS A 159 -9.75 4.52 -5.88
C HIS A 159 -11.19 4.13 -6.18
N GLY A 160 -11.75 3.20 -5.38
CA GLY A 160 -13.13 2.75 -5.50
C GLY A 160 -14.12 3.79 -5.00
N LEU A 161 -15.15 4.09 -5.80
CA LEU A 161 -16.24 4.99 -5.39
C LEU A 161 -17.07 4.43 -4.22
N GLN A 162 -17.05 3.11 -4.02
CA GLN A 162 -17.81 2.40 -2.99
C GLN A 162 -16.90 1.90 -1.85
N ASP A 163 -15.69 2.47 -1.74
CA ASP A 163 -14.73 2.12 -0.69
C ASP A 163 -15.24 2.59 0.68
N THR A 164 -15.61 1.62 1.52
CA THR A 164 -16.06 1.84 2.91
C THR A 164 -14.94 1.66 3.93
N VAL A 165 -13.75 1.22 3.51
CA VAL A 165 -12.58 1.01 4.37
C VAL A 165 -11.70 2.27 4.39
N VAL A 166 -11.38 2.80 3.21
CA VAL A 166 -10.68 4.06 3.04
C VAL A 166 -11.53 4.94 2.14
N PRO A 167 -12.17 6.00 2.65
CA PRO A 167 -13.00 6.86 1.83
C PRO A 167 -12.24 7.47 0.65
N ALA A 168 -12.85 7.51 -0.55
CA ALA A 168 -12.24 8.05 -1.76
C ALA A 168 -11.83 9.53 -1.62
N GLU A 169 -12.46 10.24 -0.69
CA GLU A 169 -12.15 11.64 -0.33
C GLU A 169 -10.72 11.81 0.14
N VAL A 170 -10.13 10.80 0.77
CA VAL A 170 -8.71 10.80 1.18
C VAL A 170 -7.81 10.96 -0.05
N SER A 171 -8.05 10.19 -1.11
CA SER A 171 -7.29 10.29 -2.36
C SER A 171 -7.62 11.57 -3.14
N ARG A 172 -8.87 12.07 -3.11
CA ARG A 172 -9.23 13.37 -3.70
C ARG A 172 -8.45 14.50 -3.05
N ALA A 173 -8.45 14.55 -1.72
CA ALA A 173 -7.73 15.57 -0.97
C ALA A 173 -6.23 15.50 -1.20
N TYR A 174 -5.67 14.29 -1.27
CA TYR A 174 -4.26 14.08 -1.57
C TYR A 174 -3.88 14.57 -2.98
N ALA A 175 -4.68 14.24 -4.01
CA ALA A 175 -4.44 14.66 -5.38
C ALA A 175 -4.51 16.19 -5.56
N VAL A 176 -5.43 16.86 -4.88
CA VAL A 176 -5.53 18.34 -4.90
C VAL A 176 -4.25 19.00 -4.38
N ARG A 177 -3.62 18.42 -3.36
CA ARG A 177 -2.39 18.97 -2.76
C ARG A 177 -1.09 18.60 -3.50
N ASN A 178 -1.15 17.63 -4.40
CA ASN A 178 0.03 17.07 -5.07
C ASN A 178 -0.15 17.14 -6.60
N PRO A 179 0.41 18.17 -7.29
CA PRO A 179 0.18 18.41 -8.73
C PRO A 179 0.68 17.29 -9.66
N ARG A 180 1.53 16.39 -9.18
CA ARG A 180 2.05 15.24 -9.94
C ARG A 180 1.21 13.98 -9.77
N VAL A 181 0.07 14.09 -9.06
CA VAL A 181 -0.84 12.98 -8.80
C VAL A 181 -2.04 13.05 -9.73
N ASN A 182 -2.23 12.01 -10.53
CA ASN A 182 -3.47 11.75 -11.26
C ASN A 182 -4.35 10.86 -10.42
N LEU A 183 -5.65 11.15 -10.35
CA LEU A 183 -6.64 10.34 -9.66
C LEU A 183 -7.69 9.84 -10.64
N THR A 184 -7.86 8.52 -10.69
CA THR A 184 -8.96 7.86 -11.39
C THR A 184 -9.86 7.18 -10.37
N LEU A 185 -11.14 7.54 -10.38
CA LEU A 185 -12.16 6.88 -9.57
C LEU A 185 -12.85 5.80 -10.38
N VAL A 186 -12.91 4.61 -9.83
CA VAL A 186 -13.51 3.45 -10.48
C VAL A 186 -14.75 2.97 -9.73
N ASN A 187 -15.69 2.33 -10.43
CA ASN A 187 -16.88 1.76 -9.81
C ASN A 187 -16.56 0.43 -9.10
N SER A 188 -15.98 0.51 -7.93
CA SER A 188 -15.53 -0.64 -7.14
C SER A 188 -15.48 -0.30 -5.65
N ASP A 189 -15.30 -1.33 -4.82
CA ASP A 189 -15.03 -1.26 -3.38
C ASP A 189 -13.53 -1.07 -3.07
N HIS A 190 -13.12 -1.25 -1.79
CA HIS A 190 -11.71 -1.17 -1.35
C HIS A 190 -10.81 -2.20 -2.04
N GLU A 191 -11.34 -3.38 -2.33
CA GLU A 191 -10.54 -4.45 -2.94
C GLU A 191 -10.20 -4.16 -4.41
N LEU A 192 -10.96 -3.32 -5.10
CA LEU A 192 -10.76 -2.94 -6.51
C LEU A 192 -10.77 -4.13 -7.48
N THR A 193 -11.18 -5.31 -7.02
CA THR A 193 -11.08 -6.54 -7.82
C THR A 193 -12.01 -6.57 -9.02
N SER A 194 -13.12 -5.84 -8.97
CA SER A 194 -14.07 -5.70 -10.08
C SER A 194 -13.59 -4.73 -11.17
N ALA A 195 -12.60 -3.88 -10.87
CA ALA A 195 -12.09 -2.84 -11.77
C ALA A 195 -10.65 -3.12 -12.26
N LEU A 196 -10.08 -4.31 -12.02
CA LEU A 196 -8.67 -4.58 -12.32
C LEU A 196 -8.31 -4.41 -13.79
N ASP A 197 -9.19 -4.78 -14.72
CA ASP A 197 -8.94 -4.59 -16.16
C ASP A 197 -8.93 -3.09 -16.52
N GLU A 198 -9.85 -2.31 -15.99
CA GLU A 198 -9.89 -0.85 -16.17
C GLU A 198 -8.63 -0.19 -15.59
N ILE A 199 -8.22 -0.61 -14.39
CA ILE A 199 -6.99 -0.13 -13.74
C ILE A 199 -5.76 -0.46 -14.58
N TRP A 200 -5.67 -1.68 -15.10
CA TRP A 200 -4.56 -2.07 -15.99
C TRP A 200 -4.49 -1.21 -17.23
N GLU A 201 -5.60 -1.02 -17.93
CA GLU A 201 -5.63 -0.15 -19.12
C GLU A 201 -5.24 1.31 -18.80
N GLY A 202 -5.62 1.80 -17.62
CA GLY A 202 -5.26 3.14 -17.15
C GLY A 202 -3.78 3.33 -16.84
N CYS A 203 -3.07 2.30 -16.39
CA CYS A 203 -1.67 2.43 -15.95
C CYS A 203 -0.65 1.62 -16.76
N ARG A 204 -1.06 0.77 -17.71
CA ARG A 204 -0.13 -0.13 -18.44
C ARG A 204 1.01 0.62 -19.15
N THR A 205 0.72 1.75 -19.78
CA THR A 205 1.73 2.58 -20.43
C THR A 205 2.76 3.10 -19.45
N GLU A 206 2.32 3.42 -18.24
CA GLU A 206 3.16 3.89 -17.15
C GLU A 206 4.05 2.80 -16.58
N LEU A 207 3.59 1.55 -16.58
CA LEU A 207 4.33 0.39 -16.08
C LEU A 207 5.31 -0.17 -17.11
N LEU A 208 5.11 0.10 -18.39
CA LEU A 208 5.90 -0.48 -19.49
C LEU A 208 7.03 0.40 -19.99
N ILE A 209 7.14 1.63 -19.52
CA ILE A 209 8.20 2.59 -19.88
C ILE A 209 9.54 2.24 -19.23
#